data_b61a8009968c6ccea8573b5a50dff963
#
_entry.id   b61a8009968c6ccea8573b5a50dff963
#
_cell.length_a   1.000
_cell.length_b   1.000
_cell.length_c   1.000
_cell.angle_alpha   90.00
_cell.angle_beta   90.00
_cell.angle_gamma   90.00
#
_symmetry.space_group_name_H-M   'P 1'
#
loop_
_entity.id
_entity.type
_entity.pdbx_description
1 polymer ?
#
loop_
_entity_poly.entity_id
_entity_poly.type
_entity_poly.pdbx_seq_one_letter_code
_entity_poly.pdbx_strand_id
1 'polypeptide(L)'
;METTYNFLLDLALILLTTKILGLVTRRYNMPQVVGALLAGLLMGPACLNILHETTFIHDAAEIGVVVLMFCAGMETDIDELKKSGKASFVIALLGVLVPLAGGFAVAYFFNKPGIIDSDAGASAFLQNIFIGVILTATSVSISVETLKEMGKLKTHSGNAILGAAIIDDIL
;
A
#
# COMPACT_ATOMS: atom_id res chain seq x y z
N MET A 1 -25.08 -18.95 -18.29
CA MET A 1 -25.54 -17.53 -18.30
C MET A 1 -25.45 -16.83 -16.94
N GLU A 2 -25.20 -17.55 -15.86
CA GLU A 2 -25.13 -16.96 -14.50
C GLU A 2 -23.82 -16.20 -14.20
N THR A 3 -22.76 -16.46 -14.93
CA THR A 3 -21.44 -15.84 -14.67
C THR A 3 -21.29 -14.41 -15.18
N THR A 4 -22.14 -13.96 -16.13
CA THR A 4 -21.99 -12.65 -16.78
C THR A 4 -22.47 -11.49 -15.91
N TYR A 5 -23.37 -11.72 -14.96
CA TYR A 5 -23.91 -10.68 -14.09
C TYR A 5 -23.22 -10.60 -12.72
N ASN A 6 -22.54 -11.67 -12.30
CA ASN A 6 -21.90 -11.74 -10.99
C ASN A 6 -20.81 -10.67 -10.83
N PHE A 7 -20.00 -10.41 -11.86
CA PHE A 7 -18.96 -9.37 -11.79
C PHE A 7 -19.52 -7.96 -11.57
N LEU A 8 -20.71 -7.65 -12.15
CA LEU A 8 -21.36 -6.35 -11.95
C LEU A 8 -21.90 -6.22 -10.52
N LEU A 9 -22.42 -7.32 -9.96
CA LEU A 9 -22.87 -7.36 -8.60
C LEU A 9 -21.70 -7.22 -7.61
N ASP A 10 -20.59 -7.92 -7.86
CA ASP A 10 -19.37 -7.80 -7.06
C ASP A 10 -18.82 -6.36 -7.09
N LEU A 11 -18.76 -5.76 -8.29
CA LEU A 11 -18.33 -4.38 -8.45
C LEU A 11 -19.26 -3.41 -7.71
N ALA A 12 -20.59 -3.61 -7.81
CA ALA A 12 -21.57 -2.78 -7.10
C ALA A 12 -21.42 -2.90 -5.57
N LEU A 13 -21.21 -4.12 -5.07
CA LEU A 13 -20.95 -4.37 -3.64
C LEU A 13 -19.66 -3.71 -3.18
N ILE A 14 -18.57 -3.83 -3.94
CA ILE A 14 -17.30 -3.18 -3.64
C ILE A 14 -17.48 -1.67 -3.57
N LEU A 15 -18.09 -1.06 -4.60
CA LEU A 15 -18.29 0.39 -4.64
C LEU A 15 -19.20 0.89 -3.51
N LEU A 16 -20.25 0.15 -3.19
CA LEU A 16 -21.18 0.52 -2.12
C LEU A 16 -20.52 0.43 -0.74
N THR A 17 -19.87 -0.70 -0.45
CA THR A 17 -19.28 -0.95 0.87
C THR A 17 -18.06 -0.06 1.12
N THR A 18 -17.18 0.12 0.13
CA THR A 18 -16.04 1.05 0.23
C THR A 18 -16.51 2.48 0.43
N LYS A 19 -17.59 2.90 -0.27
CA LYS A 19 -18.15 4.24 -0.09
C LYS A 19 -18.77 4.43 1.29
N ILE A 20 -19.55 3.49 1.76
CA ILE A 20 -20.18 3.56 3.08
C ILE A 20 -19.11 3.61 4.18
N LEU A 21 -18.17 2.67 4.17
CA LEU A 21 -17.12 2.61 5.19
C LEU A 21 -16.15 3.79 5.07
N GLY A 22 -15.86 4.27 3.85
CA GLY A 22 -15.09 5.48 3.65
C GLY A 22 -15.76 6.73 4.24
N LEU A 23 -17.09 6.87 4.15
CA LEU A 23 -17.83 7.94 4.80
C LEU A 23 -17.80 7.81 6.33
N VAL A 24 -17.85 6.59 6.84
CA VAL A 24 -17.75 6.32 8.29
C VAL A 24 -16.37 6.71 8.80
N THR A 25 -15.28 6.27 8.14
CA THR A 25 -13.90 6.60 8.55
C THR A 25 -13.65 8.11 8.49
N ARG A 26 -14.16 8.78 7.45
CA ARG A 26 -14.07 10.24 7.33
C ARG A 26 -14.75 10.96 8.51
N ARG A 27 -15.84 10.43 9.04
CA ARG A 27 -16.51 10.99 10.23
C ARG A 27 -15.62 10.93 11.48
N TYR A 28 -14.69 9.98 11.53
CA TYR A 28 -13.69 9.84 12.59
C TYR A 28 -12.35 10.53 12.26
N ASN A 29 -12.32 11.44 11.29
CA ASN A 29 -11.11 12.11 10.80
C ASN A 29 -10.02 11.15 10.30
N MET A 30 -10.41 10.00 9.78
CA MET A 30 -9.51 9.04 9.14
C MET A 30 -9.67 9.10 7.62
N PRO A 31 -8.62 8.82 6.85
CA PRO A 31 -8.69 8.75 5.39
C PRO A 31 -9.71 7.71 4.91
N GLN A 32 -10.38 7.99 3.78
CA GLN A 32 -11.37 7.06 3.21
C GLN A 32 -10.75 5.73 2.78
N VAL A 33 -9.46 5.74 2.43
CA VAL A 33 -8.72 4.52 2.08
C VAL A 33 -8.75 3.48 3.21
N VAL A 34 -8.74 3.93 4.48
CA VAL A 34 -8.89 3.02 5.63
C VAL A 34 -10.25 2.32 5.61
N GLY A 35 -11.32 3.06 5.26
CA GLY A 35 -12.65 2.48 5.08
C GLY A 35 -12.71 1.48 3.93
N ALA A 36 -12.01 1.75 2.84
CA ALA A 36 -11.92 0.82 1.71
C ALA A 36 -11.20 -0.47 2.08
N LEU A 37 -10.09 -0.39 2.82
CA LEU A 37 -9.38 -1.55 3.34
C LEU A 37 -10.24 -2.39 4.29
N LEU A 38 -10.97 -1.72 5.20
CA LEU A 38 -11.91 -2.39 6.10
C LEU A 38 -13.06 -3.05 5.32
N ALA A 39 -13.55 -2.41 4.24
CA ALA A 39 -14.56 -3.01 3.37
C ALA A 39 -14.06 -4.32 2.75
N GLY A 40 -12.83 -4.30 2.19
CA GLY A 40 -12.21 -5.50 1.63
C GLY A 40 -12.03 -6.62 2.66
N LEU A 41 -11.58 -6.28 3.88
CA LEU A 41 -11.41 -7.24 4.96
C LEU A 41 -12.75 -7.86 5.41
N LEU A 42 -13.80 -7.03 5.53
CA LEU A 42 -15.12 -7.49 5.98
C LEU A 42 -15.82 -8.33 4.91
N MET A 43 -15.80 -7.90 3.66
CA MET A 43 -16.51 -8.58 2.57
C MET A 43 -15.71 -9.76 2.00
N GLY A 44 -14.41 -9.76 2.19
CA GLY A 44 -13.49 -10.79 1.68
C GLY A 44 -13.53 -12.09 2.51
N PRO A 45 -12.66 -13.05 2.15
CA PRO A 45 -12.63 -14.39 2.76
C PRO A 45 -12.22 -14.38 4.23
N ALA A 46 -11.64 -13.29 4.73
CA ALA A 46 -11.24 -13.19 6.14
C ALA A 46 -12.42 -13.07 7.11
N CYS A 47 -13.58 -12.52 6.68
CA CYS A 47 -14.75 -12.30 7.53
C CYS A 47 -16.02 -12.90 6.93
N LEU A 48 -16.70 -12.18 6.04
CA LEU A 48 -18.01 -12.58 5.52
C LEU A 48 -17.92 -13.55 4.34
N ASN A 49 -16.77 -13.62 3.67
CA ASN A 49 -16.54 -14.47 2.51
C ASN A 49 -17.60 -14.29 1.38
N ILE A 50 -18.04 -13.05 1.17
CA ILE A 50 -19.04 -12.70 0.15
C ILE A 50 -18.35 -12.41 -1.18
N LEU A 51 -17.23 -11.68 -1.12
CA LEU A 51 -16.41 -11.32 -2.28
C LEU A 51 -15.19 -12.23 -2.35
N HIS A 52 -14.95 -12.78 -3.54
CA HIS A 52 -13.79 -13.59 -3.84
C HIS A 52 -12.93 -12.88 -4.87
N GLU A 53 -11.62 -13.07 -4.81
CA GLU A 53 -10.72 -12.58 -5.84
C GLU A 53 -10.99 -13.32 -7.14
N THR A 54 -11.56 -12.60 -8.10
CA THR A 54 -11.75 -13.07 -9.47
C THR A 54 -10.74 -12.38 -10.38
N THR A 55 -10.41 -13.01 -11.52
CA THR A 55 -9.52 -12.39 -12.52
C THR A 55 -9.98 -10.99 -12.90
N PHE A 56 -11.29 -10.79 -13.05
CA PHE A 56 -11.85 -9.47 -13.37
C PHE A 56 -11.58 -8.43 -12.25
N ILE A 57 -11.77 -8.80 -10.98
CA ILE A 57 -11.52 -7.88 -9.85
C ILE A 57 -10.04 -7.55 -9.77
N HIS A 58 -9.17 -8.53 -9.98
CA HIS A 58 -7.72 -8.35 -10.00
C HIS A 58 -7.30 -7.38 -11.10
N ASP A 59 -7.69 -7.65 -12.35
CA ASP A 59 -7.36 -6.80 -13.50
C ASP A 59 -7.93 -5.37 -13.36
N ALA A 60 -9.16 -5.25 -12.83
CA ALA A 60 -9.78 -3.96 -12.56
C ALA A 60 -9.02 -3.17 -11.47
N ALA A 61 -8.50 -3.86 -10.44
CA ALA A 61 -7.69 -3.23 -9.40
C ALA A 61 -6.35 -2.73 -9.96
N GLU A 62 -5.68 -3.52 -10.82
CA GLU A 62 -4.44 -3.09 -11.49
C GLU A 62 -4.67 -1.84 -12.35
N ILE A 63 -5.73 -1.83 -13.17
CA ILE A 63 -6.10 -0.65 -13.97
C ILE A 63 -6.39 0.54 -13.04
N GLY A 64 -7.08 0.31 -11.92
CA GLY A 64 -7.36 1.34 -10.93
C GLY A 64 -6.09 1.98 -10.36
N VAL A 65 -5.07 1.18 -10.03
CA VAL A 65 -3.77 1.66 -9.56
C VAL A 65 -3.06 2.49 -10.63
N VAL A 66 -3.04 2.03 -11.88
CA VAL A 66 -2.43 2.78 -13.00
C VAL A 66 -3.10 4.14 -13.17
N VAL A 67 -4.44 4.19 -13.18
CA VAL A 67 -5.20 5.44 -13.29
C VAL A 67 -4.94 6.37 -12.11
N LEU A 68 -4.92 5.82 -10.88
CA LEU A 68 -4.62 6.60 -9.67
C LEU A 68 -3.23 7.23 -9.75
N MET A 69 -2.21 6.45 -10.12
CA MET A 69 -0.83 6.93 -10.26
C MET A 69 -0.70 7.97 -11.37
N PHE A 70 -1.38 7.78 -12.50
CA PHE A 70 -1.42 8.76 -13.58
C PHE A 70 -2.03 10.09 -13.12
N CYS A 71 -3.17 10.04 -12.45
CA CYS A 71 -3.81 11.24 -11.89
C CYS A 71 -2.91 11.94 -10.86
N ALA A 72 -2.26 11.19 -9.98
CA ALA A 72 -1.31 11.74 -9.01
C ALA A 72 -0.10 12.40 -9.69
N GLY A 73 0.43 11.78 -10.75
CA GLY A 73 1.50 12.35 -11.55
C GLY A 73 1.13 13.67 -12.22
N MET A 74 -0.09 13.77 -12.75
CA MET A 74 -0.59 15.03 -13.33
C MET A 74 -0.80 16.15 -12.31
N GLU A 75 -1.11 15.82 -11.07
CA GLU A 75 -1.27 16.79 -9.99
C GLU A 75 0.05 17.21 -9.34
N THR A 76 1.15 16.51 -9.64
CA THR A 76 2.46 16.74 -9.04
C THR A 76 3.18 17.92 -9.70
N ASP A 77 3.66 18.87 -8.88
CA ASP A 77 4.49 19.98 -9.32
C ASP A 77 5.98 19.55 -9.33
N ILE A 78 6.55 19.45 -10.53
CA ILE A 78 7.94 18.98 -10.73
C ILE A 78 8.96 19.96 -10.09
N ASP A 79 8.68 21.26 -10.11
CA ASP A 79 9.61 22.25 -9.54
C ASP A 79 9.62 22.19 -8.02
N GLU A 80 8.46 22.00 -7.40
CA GLU A 80 8.37 21.77 -5.96
C GLU A 80 8.98 20.42 -5.55
N LEU A 81 8.82 19.39 -6.37
CA LEU A 81 9.47 18.08 -6.15
C LEU A 81 10.98 18.18 -6.18
N LYS A 82 11.55 18.94 -7.14
CA LYS A 82 13.00 19.21 -7.21
C LYS A 82 13.52 19.97 -5.99
N LYS A 83 12.76 20.97 -5.49
CA LYS A 83 13.12 21.71 -4.27
C LYS A 83 13.18 20.80 -3.04
N SER A 84 12.31 19.80 -2.98
CA SER A 84 12.23 18.82 -1.88
C SER A 84 13.23 17.66 -2.03
N GLY A 85 13.98 17.58 -3.13
CA GLY A 85 14.75 16.39 -3.52
C GLY A 85 15.74 15.88 -2.47
N LYS A 86 16.45 16.79 -1.74
CA LYS A 86 17.36 16.38 -0.66
C LYS A 86 16.59 15.75 0.51
N ALA A 87 15.47 16.35 0.91
CA ALA A 87 14.64 15.81 1.98
C ALA A 87 14.03 14.47 1.57
N SER A 88 13.51 14.37 0.34
CA SER A 88 12.97 13.14 -0.24
C SER A 88 13.99 12.01 -0.24
N PHE A 89 15.23 12.28 -0.66
CA PHE A 89 16.30 11.28 -0.67
C PHE A 89 16.64 10.76 0.73
N VAL A 90 16.78 11.67 1.71
CA VAL A 90 17.07 11.27 3.10
C VAL A 90 15.92 10.46 3.70
N ILE A 91 14.67 10.88 3.43
CA ILE A 91 13.48 10.15 3.91
C ILE A 91 13.43 8.76 3.27
N ALA A 92 13.62 8.63 1.96
CA ALA A 92 13.64 7.34 1.27
C ALA A 92 14.76 6.43 1.82
N LEU A 93 15.98 6.96 1.92
CA LEU A 93 17.11 6.18 2.43
C LEU A 93 16.86 5.64 3.86
N LEU A 94 16.33 6.48 4.75
CA LEU A 94 15.96 6.06 6.10
C LEU A 94 14.73 5.12 6.09
N GLY A 95 13.78 5.36 5.19
CA GLY A 95 12.60 4.52 4.97
C GLY A 95 12.95 3.11 4.54
N VAL A 96 14.05 2.92 3.81
CA VAL A 96 14.59 1.59 3.44
C VAL A 96 15.46 1.02 4.55
N LEU A 97 16.46 1.77 5.02
CA LEU A 97 17.47 1.22 5.95
C LEU A 97 16.90 0.86 7.32
N VAL A 98 15.98 1.67 7.86
CA VAL A 98 15.42 1.42 9.21
C VAL A 98 14.53 0.18 9.24
N PRO A 99 13.54 -0.01 8.33
CA PRO A 99 12.75 -1.23 8.29
C PRO A 99 13.59 -2.47 7.92
N LEU A 100 14.57 -2.34 7.01
CA LEU A 100 15.49 -3.41 6.67
C LEU A 100 16.25 -3.92 7.90
N ALA A 101 16.88 -2.99 8.62
CA ALA A 101 17.64 -3.33 9.83
C ALA A 101 16.73 -3.86 10.94
N GLY A 102 15.57 -3.23 11.15
CA GLY A 102 14.57 -3.66 12.13
C GLY A 102 14.00 -5.05 11.83
N GLY A 103 13.60 -5.27 10.57
CA GLY A 103 13.09 -6.56 10.10
C GLY A 103 14.14 -7.67 10.19
N PHE A 104 15.37 -7.38 9.77
CA PHE A 104 16.49 -8.31 9.94
C PHE A 104 16.73 -8.65 11.41
N ALA A 105 16.75 -7.64 12.30
CA ALA A 105 16.97 -7.86 13.73
C ALA A 105 15.88 -8.73 14.36
N VAL A 106 14.60 -8.41 14.08
CA VAL A 106 13.47 -9.22 14.56
C VAL A 106 13.55 -10.63 14.01
N ALA A 107 13.79 -10.80 12.72
CA ALA A 107 13.93 -12.10 12.09
C ALA A 107 15.10 -12.90 12.72
N TYR A 108 16.23 -12.26 12.97
CA TYR A 108 17.38 -12.90 13.61
C TYR A 108 17.07 -13.50 14.99
N PHE A 109 16.20 -12.86 15.78
CA PHE A 109 15.79 -13.37 17.08
C PHE A 109 14.77 -14.50 16.99
N PHE A 110 13.87 -14.48 16.02
CA PHE A 110 12.75 -15.42 15.92
C PHE A 110 12.99 -16.55 14.90
N ASN A 111 13.80 -16.34 13.86
CA ASN A 111 14.11 -17.36 12.85
C ASN A 111 15.25 -18.27 13.33
N LYS A 112 14.94 -19.06 14.35
CA LYS A 112 15.87 -20.06 14.90
C LYS A 112 15.35 -21.46 14.63
N PRO A 113 16.25 -22.45 14.45
CA PRO A 113 15.85 -23.86 14.34
C PRO A 113 14.99 -24.28 15.53
N GLY A 114 13.82 -24.83 15.28
CA GLY A 114 12.84 -25.23 16.30
C GLY A 114 11.81 -24.17 16.67
N ILE A 115 11.88 -22.92 16.14
CA ILE A 115 10.83 -21.91 16.26
C ILE A 115 10.07 -21.78 14.93
N ILE A 116 10.80 -21.78 13.82
CA ILE A 116 10.25 -21.80 12.48
C ILE A 116 10.95 -22.92 11.71
N ASP A 117 10.23 -23.99 11.41
CA ASP A 117 10.70 -25.04 10.52
C ASP A 117 10.50 -24.55 9.08
N SER A 118 11.55 -23.95 8.51
CA SER A 118 11.53 -23.56 7.10
C SER A 118 12.29 -24.60 6.29
N ASP A 119 11.58 -25.33 5.43
CA ASP A 119 12.15 -26.17 4.38
C ASP A 119 12.81 -25.35 3.24
N ALA A 120 12.97 -24.05 3.45
CA ALA A 120 13.63 -23.19 2.47
C ALA A 120 15.11 -23.51 2.42
N GLY A 121 15.60 -24.01 1.27
CA GLY A 121 17.01 -24.34 1.03
C GLY A 121 17.98 -23.14 1.11
N ALA A 122 17.53 -21.96 1.57
CA ALA A 122 18.31 -20.77 1.75
C ALA A 122 18.86 -20.67 3.19
N SER A 123 20.07 -20.10 3.33
CA SER A 123 20.65 -19.86 4.66
C SER A 123 19.78 -18.93 5.51
N ALA A 124 19.75 -19.13 6.83
CA ALA A 124 18.98 -18.29 7.76
C ALA A 124 19.33 -16.78 7.63
N PHE A 125 20.57 -16.48 7.27
CA PHE A 125 21.00 -15.11 7.02
C PHE A 125 20.25 -14.48 5.82
N LEU A 126 20.13 -15.19 4.70
CA LEU A 126 19.40 -14.74 3.52
C LEU A 126 17.89 -14.60 3.80
N GLN A 127 17.32 -15.54 4.56
CA GLN A 127 15.92 -15.45 4.99
C GLN A 127 15.66 -14.20 5.83
N ASN A 128 16.56 -13.89 6.76
CA ASN A 128 16.43 -12.70 7.62
C ASN A 128 16.56 -11.39 6.82
N ILE A 129 17.48 -11.35 5.83
CA ILE A 129 17.57 -10.21 4.90
C ILE A 129 16.27 -10.07 4.12
N PHE A 130 15.74 -11.18 3.59
CA PHE A 130 14.51 -11.17 2.80
C PHE A 130 13.30 -10.65 3.59
N ILE A 131 13.17 -11.05 4.86
CA ILE A 131 12.15 -10.51 5.77
C ILE A 131 12.35 -9.00 5.97
N GLY A 132 13.60 -8.56 6.13
CA GLY A 132 13.91 -7.14 6.19
C GLY A 132 13.48 -6.38 4.92
N VAL A 133 13.77 -6.93 3.73
CA VAL A 133 13.38 -6.34 2.44
C VAL A 133 11.86 -6.28 2.29
N ILE A 134 11.10 -7.30 2.70
CA ILE A 134 9.63 -7.27 2.66
C ILE A 134 9.08 -6.07 3.47
N LEU A 135 9.72 -5.74 4.59
CA LEU A 135 9.26 -4.64 5.45
C LEU A 135 9.65 -3.24 4.92
N THR A 136 10.51 -3.14 3.90
CA THR A 136 10.83 -1.84 3.28
C THR A 136 9.75 -1.38 2.32
N ALA A 137 8.96 -2.29 1.75
CA ALA A 137 7.98 -1.97 0.73
C ALA A 137 6.92 -0.98 1.24
N THR A 138 6.89 0.21 0.66
CA THR A 138 5.97 1.30 0.99
C THR A 138 4.95 1.51 -0.13
N SER A 139 3.67 1.64 0.20
CA SER A 139 2.63 1.91 -0.80
C SER A 139 2.56 3.39 -1.14
N VAL A 140 3.06 3.76 -2.33
CA VAL A 140 2.94 5.12 -2.90
C VAL A 140 1.47 5.50 -3.06
N SER A 141 0.63 4.57 -3.56
CA SER A 141 -0.79 4.82 -3.82
C SER A 141 -1.56 5.25 -2.58
N ILE A 142 -1.36 4.55 -1.46
CA ILE A 142 -2.02 4.88 -0.19
C ILE A 142 -1.54 6.24 0.33
N SER A 143 -0.25 6.51 0.24
CA SER A 143 0.34 7.78 0.68
C SER A 143 -0.19 8.97 -0.13
N VAL A 144 -0.25 8.84 -1.46
CA VAL A 144 -0.77 9.87 -2.35
C VAL A 144 -2.25 10.15 -2.07
N GLU A 145 -3.09 9.11 -2.02
CA GLU A 145 -4.52 9.27 -1.80
C GLU A 145 -4.80 9.89 -0.43
N THR A 146 -4.09 9.45 0.61
CA THR A 146 -4.19 10.03 1.95
C THR A 146 -3.82 11.52 1.96
N LEU A 147 -2.68 11.90 1.35
CA LEU A 147 -2.24 13.29 1.25
C LEU A 147 -3.22 14.15 0.44
N LYS A 148 -3.81 13.58 -0.61
CA LYS A 148 -4.82 14.23 -1.44
C LYS A 148 -6.10 14.50 -0.66
N GLU A 149 -6.64 13.51 0.05
CA GLU A 149 -7.82 13.65 0.91
C GLU A 149 -7.62 14.67 2.02
N MET A 150 -6.43 14.75 2.59
CA MET A 150 -6.05 15.72 3.61
C MET A 150 -5.80 17.13 3.04
N GLY A 151 -5.79 17.31 1.72
CA GLY A 151 -5.43 18.56 1.05
C GLY A 151 -3.97 18.96 1.26
N LYS A 152 -3.09 17.99 1.55
CA LYS A 152 -1.68 18.22 1.88
C LYS A 152 -0.71 17.81 0.76
N LEU A 153 -1.21 17.27 -0.36
CA LEU A 153 -0.38 16.78 -1.45
C LEU A 153 0.58 17.86 -2.01
N LYS A 154 0.08 19.10 -2.17
CA LYS A 154 0.86 20.24 -2.71
C LYS A 154 1.63 21.02 -1.63
N THR A 155 1.76 20.52 -0.43
CA THR A 155 2.61 21.12 0.60
C THR A 155 4.06 20.67 0.46
N HIS A 156 5.00 21.42 1.04
CA HIS A 156 6.43 21.03 1.06
C HIS A 156 6.63 19.62 1.64
N SER A 157 5.94 19.30 2.73
CA SER A 157 5.99 17.96 3.33
C SER A 157 5.34 16.91 2.45
N GLY A 158 4.20 17.23 1.79
CA GLY A 158 3.55 16.33 0.84
C GLY A 158 4.45 16.00 -0.35
N ASN A 159 5.09 17.01 -0.94
CA ASN A 159 6.04 16.83 -2.02
C ASN A 159 7.29 16.03 -1.58
N ALA A 160 7.77 16.24 -0.35
CA ALA A 160 8.89 15.47 0.19
C ALA A 160 8.52 13.98 0.39
N ILE A 161 7.33 13.70 0.91
CA ILE A 161 6.82 12.32 1.07
C ILE A 161 6.61 11.65 -0.29
N LEU A 162 5.98 12.35 -1.24
CA LEU A 162 5.77 11.83 -2.59
C LEU A 162 7.11 11.55 -3.29
N GLY A 163 8.05 12.50 -3.21
CA GLY A 163 9.38 12.32 -3.78
C GLY A 163 10.16 11.17 -3.12
N ALA A 164 10.02 10.98 -1.81
CA ALA A 164 10.63 9.87 -1.10
C ALA A 164 10.03 8.54 -1.54
N ALA A 165 8.71 8.45 -1.70
CA ALA A 165 8.03 7.24 -2.16
C ALA A 165 8.44 6.85 -3.59
N ILE A 166 8.61 7.83 -4.50
CA ILE A 166 9.11 7.58 -5.87
C ILE A 166 10.57 7.09 -5.86
N ILE A 167 11.40 7.64 -4.98
CA ILE A 167 12.81 7.20 -4.85
C ILE A 167 12.89 5.80 -4.24
N ASP A 168 12.03 5.50 -3.26
CA ASP A 168 11.91 4.19 -2.62
C ASP A 168 11.60 3.07 -3.64
N ASP A 169 10.69 3.33 -4.58
CA ASP A 169 10.35 2.39 -5.66
C ASP A 169 11.52 2.13 -6.64
N ILE A 170 12.55 2.98 -6.64
CA ILE A 170 13.72 2.84 -7.51
C ILE A 170 14.88 2.13 -6.76
N LEU A 171 14.94 2.23 -5.43
CA LEU A 171 15.98 1.64 -4.58
C LEU A 171 15.75 0.15 -4.36
#